data_73975c1c9dc860671054ff3f0a56626f
#
_entry.id   73975c1c9dc860671054ff3f0a56626f
#
_cell.length_a   1.000
_cell.length_b   1.000
_cell.length_c   1.000
_cell.angle_alpha   90.00
_cell.angle_beta   90.00
_cell.angle_gamma   90.00
#
_symmetry.space_group_name_H-M   'P 1'
#
loop_
_entity.id
_entity.type
_entity.pdbx_description
1 polymer ?
#
loop_
_entity_poly.entity_id
_entity_poly.type
_entity_poly.pdbx_seq_one_letter_code
_entity_poly.pdbx_strand_id
1 'polypeptide(L)'
;MNLNQLQTLQDFRKEAKRKLPKMVFGYIDGGAGDSLAVDRNSNSFKKVLLQPKSLRDVSKRTSGKSLLGKKWGKAFGIAPMGLCNVANPKADKMLAYSANKFEIPLCVSTAASTTMEKMYEIAGDNIWFQLYMGSSKEGTFKLVKRANELG
;
A
#
# COMPACT_ATOMS: atom_id res chain seq x y z
N MET A 1 -10.01 2.08 -22.05
CA MET A 1 -9.27 0.86 -21.65
C MET A 1 -10.17 -0.01 -20.79
N ASN A 2 -10.34 -1.25 -21.12
CA ASN A 2 -11.10 -2.19 -20.31
C ASN A 2 -10.16 -2.84 -19.28
N LEU A 3 -10.29 -2.44 -18.00
CA LEU A 3 -9.48 -2.99 -16.90
C LEU A 3 -9.64 -4.51 -16.75
N ASN A 4 -10.77 -5.06 -17.21
CA ASN A 4 -11.04 -6.48 -17.18
C ASN A 4 -10.12 -7.33 -18.10
N GLN A 5 -9.35 -6.66 -18.96
CA GLN A 5 -8.35 -7.32 -19.82
C GLN A 5 -6.98 -7.43 -19.16
N LEU A 6 -6.76 -6.74 -18.02
CA LEU A 6 -5.50 -6.81 -17.28
C LEU A 6 -5.60 -7.95 -16.25
N GLN A 7 -4.90 -9.05 -16.50
CA GLN A 7 -4.98 -10.24 -15.67
C GLN A 7 -3.82 -10.37 -14.68
N THR A 8 -2.67 -9.77 -14.99
CA THR A 8 -1.46 -9.89 -14.18
C THR A 8 -0.92 -8.52 -13.76
N LEU A 9 -0.12 -8.47 -12.69
CA LEU A 9 0.59 -7.26 -12.29
C LEU A 9 1.50 -6.72 -13.40
N GLN A 10 2.03 -7.60 -14.25
CA GLN A 10 2.86 -7.20 -15.39
C GLN A 10 2.04 -6.48 -16.47
N ASP A 11 0.78 -6.82 -16.63
CA ASP A 11 -0.11 -6.11 -17.56
C ASP A 11 -0.38 -4.68 -17.05
N PHE A 12 -0.63 -4.53 -15.75
CA PHE A 12 -0.76 -3.20 -15.12
C PHE A 12 0.52 -2.38 -15.28
N ARG A 13 1.71 -2.98 -15.05
CA ARG A 13 2.99 -2.30 -15.24
C ARG A 13 3.20 -1.84 -16.67
N LYS A 14 2.92 -2.69 -17.67
CA LYS A 14 3.02 -2.34 -19.10
C LYS A 14 2.09 -1.17 -19.43
N GLU A 15 0.87 -1.21 -18.93
CA GLU A 15 -0.12 -0.18 -19.18
C GLU A 15 0.24 1.15 -18.48
N ALA A 16 0.76 1.10 -17.26
CA ALA A 16 1.30 2.27 -16.56
C ALA A 16 2.46 2.89 -17.33
N LYS A 17 3.39 2.09 -17.84
CA LYS A 17 4.51 2.55 -18.69
C LYS A 17 4.04 3.28 -19.93
N ARG A 18 2.93 2.85 -20.53
CA ARG A 18 2.34 3.45 -21.72
C ARG A 18 1.66 4.80 -21.43
N LYS A 19 1.04 4.92 -20.23
CA LYS A 19 0.18 6.06 -19.88
C LYS A 19 0.86 7.15 -19.09
N LEU A 20 1.77 6.78 -18.20
CA LEU A 20 2.42 7.75 -17.33
C LEU A 20 3.55 8.48 -18.07
N PRO A 21 3.79 9.76 -17.72
CA PRO A 21 4.99 10.45 -18.16
C PRO A 21 6.23 9.64 -17.77
N LYS A 22 7.25 9.59 -18.64
CA LYS A 22 8.45 8.76 -18.46
C LYS A 22 9.13 8.97 -17.11
N MET A 23 9.21 10.20 -16.62
CA MET A 23 9.80 10.54 -15.33
C MET A 23 8.98 9.96 -14.16
N VAL A 24 7.66 10.07 -14.22
CA VAL A 24 6.75 9.53 -13.17
C VAL A 24 6.81 8.00 -13.15
N PHE A 25 6.76 7.37 -14.31
CA PHE A 25 6.90 5.92 -14.40
C PHE A 25 8.25 5.45 -13.86
N GLY A 26 9.35 6.12 -14.24
CA GLY A 26 10.70 5.78 -13.76
C GLY A 26 10.84 5.91 -12.24
N TYR A 27 10.21 6.91 -11.63
CA TYR A 27 10.19 7.08 -10.18
C TYR A 27 9.47 5.91 -9.47
N ILE A 28 8.33 5.47 -10.00
CA ILE A 28 7.53 4.41 -9.38
C ILE A 28 8.13 3.01 -9.62
N ASP A 29 8.63 2.78 -10.83
CA ASP A 29 9.10 1.47 -11.30
C ASP A 29 10.55 1.18 -10.92
N GLY A 30 11.34 2.22 -10.69
CA GLY A 30 12.76 2.12 -10.38
C GLY A 30 13.05 1.78 -8.93
N GLY A 31 14.29 1.37 -8.69
CA GLY A 31 14.85 1.16 -7.35
C GLY A 31 16.17 1.92 -7.19
N ALA A 32 16.72 1.90 -5.99
CA ALA A 32 18.02 2.50 -5.69
C ALA A 32 19.15 1.77 -6.42
N GLY A 33 20.14 2.52 -6.90
CA GLY A 33 21.29 1.99 -7.62
C GLY A 33 20.87 1.14 -8.83
N ASP A 34 21.44 -0.03 -8.96
CA ASP A 34 21.18 -0.98 -10.05
C ASP A 34 19.87 -1.76 -9.90
N SER A 35 18.97 -1.33 -9.03
CA SER A 35 17.67 -1.96 -8.78
C SER A 35 17.74 -3.41 -8.27
N LEU A 36 18.88 -3.88 -7.77
CA LEU A 36 19.07 -5.25 -7.27
C LEU A 36 18.08 -5.63 -6.17
N ALA A 37 17.67 -4.67 -5.33
CA ALA A 37 16.68 -4.91 -4.27
C ALA A 37 15.29 -5.19 -4.85
N VAL A 38 14.90 -4.52 -5.93
CA VAL A 38 13.64 -4.74 -6.65
C VAL A 38 13.59 -6.16 -7.20
N ASP A 39 14.68 -6.58 -7.86
CA ASP A 39 14.79 -7.94 -8.41
C ASP A 39 14.77 -9.01 -7.31
N ARG A 40 15.48 -8.78 -6.20
CA ARG A 40 15.46 -9.70 -5.04
C ARG A 40 14.07 -9.82 -4.44
N ASN A 41 13.36 -8.72 -4.28
CA ASN A 41 11.98 -8.72 -3.79
C ASN A 41 11.08 -9.57 -4.68
N SER A 42 11.09 -9.36 -5.99
CA SER A 42 10.30 -10.13 -6.95
C SER A 42 10.69 -11.62 -6.96
N ASN A 43 11.99 -11.92 -6.90
CA ASN A 43 12.49 -13.30 -6.92
C ASN A 43 12.24 -14.05 -5.59
N SER A 44 12.08 -13.35 -4.48
CA SER A 44 11.76 -13.97 -3.19
C SER A 44 10.41 -14.72 -3.22
N PHE A 45 9.43 -14.20 -3.93
CA PHE A 45 8.14 -14.89 -4.09
C PHE A 45 8.26 -16.19 -4.88
N LYS A 46 9.20 -16.30 -5.80
CA LYS A 46 9.43 -17.53 -6.59
C LYS A 46 9.94 -18.70 -5.75
N LYS A 47 10.49 -18.42 -4.56
CA LYS A 47 10.99 -19.43 -3.63
C LYS A 47 9.88 -20.03 -2.75
N VAL A 48 8.72 -19.39 -2.71
CA VAL A 48 7.56 -19.84 -1.93
C VAL A 48 6.64 -20.64 -2.86
N LEU A 49 6.57 -21.94 -2.63
CA LEU A 49 5.73 -22.83 -3.40
C LEU A 49 4.47 -23.15 -2.63
N LEU A 50 3.33 -23.15 -3.31
CA LEU A 50 2.05 -23.57 -2.76
C LEU A 50 1.84 -25.05 -3.07
N GLN A 51 1.68 -25.87 -2.03
CA GLN A 51 1.32 -27.27 -2.20
C GLN A 51 -0.20 -27.39 -2.27
N PRO A 52 -0.79 -27.74 -3.44
CA PRO A 52 -2.21 -27.97 -3.55
C PRO A 52 -2.62 -29.22 -2.76
N LYS A 53 -3.79 -29.17 -2.15
CA LYS A 53 -4.40 -30.32 -1.45
C LYS A 53 -5.79 -30.54 -2.00
N SER A 54 -5.99 -31.65 -2.70
CA SER A 54 -7.30 -32.05 -3.22
C SER A 54 -8.20 -32.60 -2.12
N LEU A 55 -9.52 -32.61 -2.37
CA LEU A 55 -10.55 -33.20 -1.51
C LEU A 55 -10.55 -32.66 -0.07
N ARG A 56 -10.21 -31.38 0.11
CA ARG A 56 -10.29 -30.66 1.39
C ARG A 56 -11.53 -29.78 1.39
N ASP A 57 -12.30 -29.85 2.48
CA ASP A 57 -13.35 -28.86 2.72
C ASP A 57 -12.73 -27.47 2.95
N VAL A 58 -13.11 -26.53 2.10
CA VAL A 58 -12.63 -25.11 2.13
C VAL A 58 -13.73 -24.13 2.46
N SER A 59 -14.90 -24.61 2.86
CA SER A 59 -16.08 -23.76 3.16
C SER A 59 -15.82 -22.76 4.27
N LYS A 60 -15.01 -23.11 5.27
CA LYS A 60 -14.67 -22.28 6.44
C LYS A 60 -13.33 -21.55 6.33
N ARG A 61 -12.74 -21.49 5.14
CA ARG A 61 -11.45 -20.78 4.94
C ARG A 61 -11.61 -19.27 5.22
N THR A 62 -10.63 -18.69 5.86
CA THR A 62 -10.53 -17.25 6.06
C THR A 62 -9.12 -16.78 5.74
N SER A 63 -8.99 -15.55 5.23
CA SER A 63 -7.71 -14.86 5.05
C SER A 63 -7.47 -13.77 6.11
N GLY A 64 -8.41 -13.62 7.05
CA GLY A 64 -8.29 -12.67 8.15
C GLY A 64 -7.17 -13.03 9.12
N LYS A 65 -6.55 -12.02 9.73
CA LYS A 65 -5.47 -12.18 10.70
C LYS A 65 -5.58 -11.13 11.81
N SER A 66 -5.23 -11.51 13.04
CA SER A 66 -5.06 -10.53 14.11
C SER A 66 -3.63 -9.99 14.10
N LEU A 67 -3.47 -8.68 14.16
CA LEU A 67 -2.19 -7.99 14.20
C LEU A 67 -2.34 -6.72 15.03
N LEU A 68 -1.45 -6.50 15.99
CA LEU A 68 -1.44 -5.34 16.90
C LEU A 68 -2.79 -5.11 17.59
N GLY A 69 -3.38 -6.18 18.14
CA GLY A 69 -4.64 -6.10 18.89
C GLY A 69 -5.91 -5.98 18.04
N LYS A 70 -5.80 -5.77 16.75
CA LYS A 70 -6.94 -5.63 15.83
C LYS A 70 -7.05 -6.82 14.87
N LYS A 71 -8.29 -7.23 14.58
CA LYS A 71 -8.59 -8.25 13.58
C LYS A 71 -8.75 -7.57 12.20
N TRP A 72 -8.02 -8.07 11.22
CA TRP A 72 -8.01 -7.58 9.85
C TRP A 72 -8.64 -8.58 8.90
N GLY A 73 -9.29 -8.09 7.85
CA GLY A 73 -9.96 -8.93 6.86
C GLY A 73 -9.00 -9.76 6.00
N LYS A 74 -7.73 -9.33 5.90
CA LYS A 74 -6.67 -10.02 5.14
C LYS A 74 -5.36 -10.01 5.92
N ALA A 75 -4.44 -10.92 5.56
CA ALA A 75 -3.12 -11.05 6.16
C ALA A 75 -2.05 -10.14 5.48
N PHE A 76 -2.47 -9.02 4.87
CA PHE A 76 -1.59 -8.03 4.26
C PHE A 76 -2.22 -6.63 4.38
N GLY A 77 -1.41 -5.61 4.15
CA GLY A 77 -1.84 -4.21 4.16
C GLY A 77 -1.18 -3.41 3.04
N ILE A 78 -1.46 -2.12 3.02
CA ILE A 78 -0.92 -1.16 2.05
C ILE A 78 0.28 -0.47 2.70
N ALA A 79 1.47 -0.64 2.11
CA ALA A 79 2.70 -0.01 2.56
C ALA A 79 2.66 1.52 2.39
N PRO A 80 3.45 2.27 3.19
CA PRO A 80 3.53 3.71 3.03
C PRO A 80 4.16 4.09 1.69
N MET A 81 3.49 4.98 0.96
CA MET A 81 3.96 5.49 -0.32
C MET A 81 3.86 7.01 -0.32
N GLY A 82 4.92 7.69 -0.75
CA GLY A 82 4.92 9.13 -0.98
C GLY A 82 4.46 9.48 -2.40
N LEU A 83 3.91 10.67 -2.56
CA LEU A 83 3.62 11.30 -3.87
C LEU A 83 2.71 10.47 -4.80
N CYS A 84 1.84 9.61 -4.28
CA CYS A 84 0.99 8.75 -5.11
C CYS A 84 0.11 9.54 -6.09
N ASN A 85 -0.31 10.75 -5.71
CA ASN A 85 -1.15 11.58 -6.57
C ASN A 85 -0.45 12.10 -7.83
N VAL A 86 0.88 11.98 -7.92
CA VAL A 86 1.62 12.26 -9.16
C VAL A 86 1.28 11.25 -10.26
N ALA A 87 1.01 10.00 -9.90
CA ALA A 87 0.56 8.97 -10.83
C ALA A 87 -0.93 9.07 -11.16
N ASN A 88 -1.75 9.37 -10.16
CA ASN A 88 -3.19 9.55 -10.30
C ASN A 88 -3.67 10.53 -9.20
N PRO A 89 -4.33 11.66 -9.55
CA PRO A 89 -4.76 12.68 -8.57
C PRO A 89 -5.66 12.17 -7.43
N LYS A 90 -6.18 10.97 -7.55
CA LYS A 90 -7.02 10.33 -6.52
C LYS A 90 -6.36 9.10 -5.89
N ALA A 91 -5.09 8.83 -6.16
CA ALA A 91 -4.42 7.58 -5.75
C ALA A 91 -4.52 7.35 -4.23
N ASP A 92 -4.11 8.31 -3.41
CA ASP A 92 -4.18 8.20 -1.95
C ASP A 92 -5.61 7.87 -1.46
N LYS A 93 -6.62 8.59 -1.97
CA LYS A 93 -8.02 8.37 -1.60
C LYS A 93 -8.53 6.99 -2.04
N MET A 94 -8.10 6.51 -3.20
CA MET A 94 -8.43 5.17 -3.69
C MET A 94 -7.82 4.08 -2.81
N LEU A 95 -6.59 4.28 -2.32
CA LEU A 95 -5.94 3.39 -1.36
C LEU A 95 -6.68 3.39 -0.02
N ALA A 96 -7.06 4.55 0.50
CA ALA A 96 -7.85 4.69 1.72
C ALA A 96 -9.23 4.00 1.61
N TYR A 97 -9.92 4.20 0.50
CA TYR A 97 -11.17 3.50 0.22
C TYR A 97 -11.00 1.98 0.17
N SER A 98 -9.92 1.50 -0.47
CA SER A 98 -9.62 0.07 -0.54
C SER A 98 -9.29 -0.51 0.83
N ALA A 99 -8.55 0.22 1.66
CA ALA A 99 -8.23 -0.18 3.03
C ALA A 99 -9.51 -0.37 3.86
N ASN A 100 -10.43 0.57 3.77
CA ASN A 100 -11.74 0.48 4.44
C ASN A 100 -12.54 -0.71 3.91
N LYS A 101 -12.73 -0.79 2.60
CA LYS A 101 -13.55 -1.82 1.94
C LYS A 101 -13.10 -3.25 2.24
N PHE A 102 -11.80 -3.48 2.34
CA PHE A 102 -11.24 -4.82 2.56
C PHE A 102 -10.79 -5.07 4.00
N GLU A 103 -11.03 -4.12 4.90
CA GLU A 103 -10.62 -4.17 6.30
C GLU A 103 -9.14 -4.52 6.46
N ILE A 104 -8.27 -3.83 5.70
CA ILE A 104 -6.81 -4.00 5.70
C ILE A 104 -6.11 -2.76 6.22
N PRO A 105 -4.94 -2.90 6.86
CA PRO A 105 -4.19 -1.73 7.31
C PRO A 105 -3.63 -0.94 6.13
N LEU A 106 -3.73 0.39 6.21
CA LEU A 106 -3.07 1.34 5.33
C LEU A 106 -2.06 2.15 6.13
N CYS A 107 -0.80 2.09 5.77
CA CYS A 107 0.21 2.95 6.35
C CYS A 107 0.32 4.25 5.53
N VAL A 108 -0.11 5.36 6.12
CA VAL A 108 -0.04 6.69 5.50
C VAL A 108 1.36 7.25 5.67
N SER A 109 2.01 7.60 4.56
CA SER A 109 3.35 8.19 4.58
C SER A 109 3.33 9.65 5.05
N THR A 110 4.36 10.09 5.76
CA THR A 110 4.62 11.51 6.00
C THR A 110 4.67 12.33 4.69
N ALA A 111 5.10 11.69 3.59
CA ALA A 111 5.17 12.29 2.25
C ALA A 111 3.93 11.99 1.38
N ALA A 112 2.82 11.56 1.98
CA ALA A 112 1.58 11.37 1.23
C ALA A 112 1.10 12.69 0.60
N SER A 113 0.46 12.60 -0.54
CA SER A 113 -0.08 13.79 -1.24
C SER A 113 -1.42 14.27 -0.66
N THR A 114 -2.05 13.44 0.18
CA THR A 114 -3.31 13.74 0.87
C THR A 114 -3.05 13.80 2.38
N THR A 115 -3.69 14.73 3.07
CA THR A 115 -3.51 14.89 4.52
C THR A 115 -3.97 13.66 5.30
N MET A 116 -3.37 13.42 6.47
CA MET A 116 -3.71 12.26 7.30
C MET A 116 -5.17 12.29 7.77
N GLU A 117 -5.72 13.48 8.04
CA GLU A 117 -7.13 13.65 8.41
C GLU A 117 -8.06 13.19 7.30
N LYS A 118 -7.75 13.59 6.06
CA LYS A 118 -8.57 13.20 4.91
C LYS A 118 -8.46 11.71 4.60
N MET A 119 -7.29 11.12 4.86
CA MET A 119 -7.09 9.67 4.74
C MET A 119 -7.89 8.93 5.82
N TYR A 120 -7.89 9.46 7.07
CA TYR A 120 -8.66 8.91 8.18
C TYR A 120 -10.18 8.98 7.94
N GLU A 121 -10.70 10.10 7.44
CA GLU A 121 -12.12 10.21 7.07
C GLU A 121 -12.59 9.10 6.13
N ILE A 122 -11.71 8.61 5.24
CA ILE A 122 -12.06 7.60 4.24
C ILE A 122 -11.79 6.18 4.76
N ALA A 123 -10.65 5.95 5.39
CA ALA A 123 -10.20 4.63 5.81
C ALA A 123 -10.66 4.24 7.23
N GLY A 124 -11.10 5.23 8.04
CA GLY A 124 -11.43 5.03 9.45
C GLY A 124 -10.21 4.50 10.23
N ASP A 125 -10.46 3.67 11.22
CA ASP A 125 -9.43 3.07 12.09
C ASP A 125 -8.48 2.07 11.38
N ASN A 126 -8.55 1.97 10.06
CA ASN A 126 -7.66 1.11 9.27
C ASN A 126 -6.35 1.80 8.90
N ILE A 127 -5.97 2.85 9.60
CA ILE A 127 -4.80 3.67 9.33
C ILE A 127 -3.69 3.40 10.34
N TRP A 128 -2.45 3.36 9.84
CA TRP A 128 -1.21 3.58 10.56
C TRP A 128 -0.49 4.77 9.97
N PHE A 129 0.36 5.42 10.74
CA PHE A 129 1.15 6.55 10.28
C PHE A 129 2.63 6.18 10.21
N GLN A 130 3.25 6.39 9.05
CA GLN A 130 4.69 6.27 8.86
C GLN A 130 5.34 7.64 9.04
N LEU A 131 6.23 7.73 10.00
CA LEU A 131 6.95 8.94 10.35
C LEU A 131 8.33 8.99 9.71
N TYR A 132 8.62 10.05 8.99
CA TYR A 132 9.99 10.49 8.76
C TYR A 132 10.40 11.47 9.87
N MET A 133 11.52 11.18 10.54
CA MET A 133 12.10 12.10 11.53
C MET A 133 12.58 13.37 10.81
N GLY A 134 11.98 14.48 11.16
CA GLY A 134 12.43 15.80 10.68
C GLY A 134 13.69 16.29 11.41
N SER A 135 14.31 17.35 10.91
CA SER A 135 15.44 18.02 11.57
C SER A 135 15.04 18.65 12.91
N SER A 136 13.78 19.02 13.09
CA SER A 136 13.22 19.56 14.32
C SER A 136 12.50 18.49 15.13
N LYS A 137 12.96 18.28 16.38
CA LYS A 137 12.26 17.41 17.35
C LYS A 137 10.83 17.89 17.59
N GLU A 138 10.63 19.19 17.76
CA GLU A 138 9.31 19.77 18.00
C GLU A 138 8.35 19.49 16.83
N GLY A 139 8.80 19.70 15.59
CA GLY A 139 8.01 19.38 14.39
C GLY A 139 7.64 17.91 14.32
N THR A 140 8.58 17.02 14.66
CA THR A 140 8.36 15.57 14.71
C THR A 140 7.29 15.21 15.75
N PHE A 141 7.40 15.73 16.98
CA PHE A 141 6.41 15.49 18.02
C PHE A 141 5.02 16.05 17.68
N LYS A 142 4.93 17.21 17.01
CA LYS A 142 3.65 17.74 16.52
C LYS A 142 2.97 16.78 15.54
N LEU A 143 3.73 16.15 14.63
CA LEU A 143 3.18 15.14 13.72
C LEU A 143 2.68 13.90 14.45
N VAL A 144 3.44 13.38 15.41
CA VAL A 144 3.03 12.22 16.22
C VAL A 144 1.76 12.54 17.03
N LYS A 145 1.74 13.70 17.69
CA LYS A 145 0.56 14.15 18.45
C LYS A 145 -0.67 14.23 17.55
N ARG A 146 -0.55 14.85 16.39
CA ARG A 146 -1.62 14.97 15.40
C ARG A 146 -2.10 13.62 14.90
N ALA A 147 -1.19 12.65 14.69
CA ALA A 147 -1.58 11.29 14.31
C ALA A 147 -2.36 10.58 15.43
N ASN A 148 -1.89 10.71 16.69
CA ASN A 148 -2.56 10.12 17.85
C ASN A 148 -3.95 10.73 18.14
N GLU A 149 -4.18 11.99 17.78
CA GLU A 149 -5.48 12.66 17.93
C GLU A 149 -6.54 12.13 16.93
N LEU A 150 -6.09 11.45 15.89
CA LEU A 150 -6.99 10.82 14.90
C LEU A 150 -7.36 9.38 15.27
N GLY A 151 -6.56 8.68 16.10
CA GLY A 151 -6.80 7.32 16.53
C GLY A 151 -5.53 6.50 16.68
#